data_b80047e078b6747b51066860a0255dd0
#
_entry.id   b80047e078b6747b51066860a0255dd0
#
_cell.length_a   1.000
_cell.length_b   1.000
_cell.length_c   1.000
_cell.angle_alpha   90.00
_cell.angle_beta   90.00
_cell.angle_gamma   90.00
#
_symmetry.space_group_name_H-M   'P 1'
#
loop_
_entity.id
_entity.type
_entity.pdbx_description
1 polymer ?
#
loop_
_entity_poly.entity_id
_entity_poly.type
_entity_poly.pdbx_seq_one_letter_code
_entity_poly.pdbx_strand_id
1 'polypeptide(L)'
;RVLDTGIQELNMITLAAGLAQLGYVPYVQTFGPFLCVRGLDQIHNDVAYNDYPVRLIGTHAGLSSGYGPTHNTIIEFGVMNSLPNMTMVAPCDAMQCIKVIRKSLDYPKPMYIRIPRGEEPLVYNSDYDYDYQIGKAIVIQEGTDLNIIATGMGVYNAVQAARELEEKGYSVGVIDMHTIKP
;
A
#
# COMPACT_ATOMS: atom_id res chain seq x y z
N ARG A 1 13.58 15.05 -8.81
CA ARG A 1 13.32 16.41 -8.31
C ARG A 1 12.24 16.36 -7.26
N VAL A 2 12.40 17.08 -6.16
CA VAL A 2 11.38 17.23 -5.11
C VAL A 2 10.72 18.58 -5.29
N LEU A 3 9.38 18.59 -5.15
CA LEU A 3 8.54 19.80 -5.14
C LEU A 3 7.82 19.84 -3.79
N ASP A 4 8.04 20.91 -3.02
CA ASP A 4 7.31 21.18 -1.80
C ASP A 4 6.10 22.06 -2.15
N THR A 5 4.90 21.54 -1.91
CA THR A 5 3.63 22.22 -2.17
C THR A 5 3.04 22.87 -0.92
N GLY A 6 3.71 22.76 0.23
CA GLY A 6 3.16 23.09 1.53
C GLY A 6 2.05 22.12 1.96
N ILE A 7 1.32 22.46 3.03
CA ILE A 7 0.21 21.64 3.54
C ILE A 7 -1.05 21.90 2.70
N GLN A 8 -1.07 21.39 1.47
CA GLN A 8 -2.13 21.61 0.48
C GLN A 8 -2.38 20.36 -0.36
N GLU A 9 -2.97 19.35 0.24
CA GLU A 9 -3.14 18.03 -0.38
C GLU A 9 -3.93 18.06 -1.68
N LEU A 10 -4.98 18.87 -1.77
CA LEU A 10 -5.79 19.02 -2.98
C LEU A 10 -4.94 19.53 -4.15
N ASN A 11 -4.22 20.63 -3.91
CA ASN A 11 -3.33 21.23 -4.91
C ASN A 11 -2.19 20.27 -5.31
N MET A 12 -1.62 19.56 -4.34
CA MET A 12 -0.54 18.58 -4.58
C MET A 12 -1.00 17.45 -5.52
N ILE A 13 -2.21 16.94 -5.33
CA ILE A 13 -2.78 15.87 -6.16
C ILE A 13 -3.06 16.37 -7.58
N THR A 14 -3.71 17.54 -7.73
CA THR A 14 -3.99 18.13 -9.04
C THR A 14 -2.69 18.49 -9.79
N LEU A 15 -1.69 19.02 -9.09
CA LEU A 15 -0.35 19.26 -9.67
C LEU A 15 0.29 17.97 -10.18
N ALA A 16 0.19 16.89 -9.41
CA ALA A 16 0.70 15.58 -9.82
C ALA A 16 -0.02 15.06 -11.07
N ALA A 17 -1.35 15.21 -11.15
CA ALA A 17 -2.10 14.84 -12.35
C ALA A 17 -1.63 15.63 -13.58
N GLY A 18 -1.42 16.94 -13.45
CA GLY A 18 -0.84 17.77 -14.53
C GLY A 18 0.56 17.33 -14.94
N LEU A 19 1.42 16.95 -14.00
CA LEU A 19 2.74 16.40 -14.31
C LEU A 19 2.65 15.05 -15.02
N ALA A 20 1.71 14.19 -14.62
CA ALA A 20 1.50 12.90 -15.27
C ALA A 20 1.02 13.06 -16.71
N GLN A 21 0.19 14.06 -16.99
CA GLN A 21 -0.22 14.40 -18.36
C GLN A 21 0.96 14.81 -19.26
N LEU A 22 2.02 15.36 -18.66
CA LEU A 22 3.26 15.71 -19.36
C LEU A 22 4.25 14.53 -19.49
N GLY A 23 3.85 13.30 -19.09
CA GLY A 23 4.64 12.09 -19.21
C GLY A 23 5.56 11.80 -18.02
N TYR A 24 5.40 12.50 -16.90
CA TYR A 24 6.11 12.17 -15.66
C TYR A 24 5.37 11.09 -14.87
N VAL A 25 6.09 10.42 -13.97
CA VAL A 25 5.53 9.53 -12.94
C VAL A 25 5.68 10.21 -11.58
N PRO A 26 4.72 11.05 -11.17
CA PRO A 26 4.82 11.77 -9.92
C PRO A 26 4.49 10.88 -8.72
N TYR A 27 5.21 11.09 -7.63
CA TYR A 27 4.97 10.49 -6.32
C TYR A 27 4.46 11.57 -5.37
N VAL A 28 3.27 11.37 -4.87
CA VAL A 28 2.58 12.26 -3.91
C VAL A 28 2.60 11.59 -2.56
N GLN A 29 3.07 12.28 -1.53
CA GLN A 29 3.16 11.72 -0.18
C GLN A 29 2.54 12.65 0.86
N THR A 30 1.59 12.14 1.61
CA THR A 30 1.06 12.73 2.83
C THR A 30 0.41 11.63 3.69
N PHE A 31 -0.23 12.01 4.81
CA PHE A 31 -0.94 11.04 5.64
C PHE A 31 -2.14 10.44 4.91
N GLY A 32 -2.39 9.16 5.15
CA GLY A 32 -3.49 8.41 4.54
C GLY A 32 -4.85 9.11 4.62
N PRO A 33 -5.31 9.63 5.78
CA PRO A 33 -6.59 10.33 5.88
C PRO A 33 -6.66 11.57 4.98
N PHE A 34 -5.55 12.28 4.80
CA PHE A 34 -5.55 13.48 3.97
C PHE A 34 -5.55 13.17 2.47
N LEU A 35 -5.02 12.03 2.06
CA LEU A 35 -5.24 11.54 0.70
C LEU A 35 -6.66 10.99 0.54
N CYS A 36 -7.06 9.99 1.32
CA CYS A 36 -8.29 9.25 1.05
C CYS A 36 -9.59 10.00 1.42
N VAL A 37 -9.54 11.02 2.28
CA VAL A 37 -10.72 11.79 2.67
C VAL A 37 -10.67 13.19 2.09
N ARG A 38 -9.64 13.97 2.44
CA ARG A 38 -9.53 15.35 2.00
C ARG A 38 -9.30 15.47 0.49
N GLY A 39 -8.40 14.66 -0.07
CA GLY A 39 -8.04 14.69 -1.48
C GLY A 39 -8.88 13.80 -2.40
N LEU A 40 -9.97 13.21 -1.91
CA LEU A 40 -10.73 12.18 -2.65
C LEU A 40 -11.28 12.70 -3.98
N ASP A 41 -11.79 13.90 -4.04
CA ASP A 41 -12.32 14.51 -5.26
C ASP A 41 -11.24 14.60 -6.35
N GLN A 42 -10.06 15.14 -6.01
CA GLN A 42 -8.94 15.25 -6.93
C GLN A 42 -8.39 13.89 -7.34
N ILE A 43 -8.33 12.93 -6.42
CA ILE A 43 -7.90 11.56 -6.75
C ILE A 43 -8.88 10.92 -7.71
N HIS A 44 -10.20 11.11 -7.49
CA HIS A 44 -11.22 10.55 -8.37
C HIS A 44 -11.19 11.20 -9.76
N ASN A 45 -11.29 12.52 -9.83
CA ASN A 45 -11.49 13.25 -11.08
C ASN A 45 -10.18 13.47 -11.84
N ASP A 46 -9.11 13.88 -11.15
CA ASP A 46 -7.89 14.29 -11.84
C ASP A 46 -6.96 13.08 -12.11
N VAL A 47 -6.97 12.07 -11.24
CA VAL A 47 -6.03 10.94 -11.31
C VAL A 47 -6.71 9.67 -11.82
N ALA A 48 -7.69 9.13 -11.09
CA ALA A 48 -8.26 7.82 -11.35
C ALA A 48 -9.11 7.79 -12.63
N TYR A 49 -9.96 8.80 -12.83
CA TYR A 49 -10.78 8.91 -14.03
C TYR A 49 -9.94 9.04 -15.31
N ASN A 50 -8.87 9.82 -15.26
CA ASN A 50 -7.95 10.01 -16.38
C ASN A 50 -6.92 8.89 -16.55
N ASP A 51 -6.91 7.91 -15.64
CA ASP A 51 -5.97 6.78 -15.64
C ASP A 51 -4.47 7.21 -15.63
N TYR A 52 -4.16 8.32 -14.97
CA TYR A 52 -2.81 8.86 -14.91
C TYR A 52 -1.91 8.09 -13.93
N PRO A 53 -0.64 7.82 -14.30
CA PRO A 53 0.29 7.02 -13.51
C PRO A 53 0.85 7.78 -12.29
N VAL A 54 -0.03 8.32 -11.45
CA VAL A 54 0.32 8.98 -10.18
C VAL A 54 0.47 7.94 -9.07
N ARG A 55 1.52 8.07 -8.25
CA ARG A 55 1.75 7.24 -7.05
C ARG A 55 1.34 8.02 -5.82
N LEU A 56 0.26 7.59 -5.20
CA LEU A 56 -0.30 8.18 -3.99
C LEU A 56 0.20 7.39 -2.78
N ILE A 57 1.14 7.94 -2.02
CA ILE A 57 1.71 7.29 -0.84
C ILE A 57 0.99 7.80 0.40
N GLY A 58 0.07 7.00 0.91
CA GLY A 58 -0.65 7.27 2.17
C GLY A 58 0.12 6.72 3.35
N THR A 59 0.81 7.60 4.08
CA THR A 59 1.54 7.24 5.30
C THR A 59 0.66 7.31 6.54
N HIS A 60 1.13 6.78 7.67
CA HIS A 60 0.40 6.76 8.95
C HIS A 60 -0.98 6.10 8.84
N ALA A 61 -1.12 5.15 7.93
CA ALA A 61 -2.36 4.42 7.71
C ALA A 61 -2.72 3.51 8.88
N GLY A 62 -4.01 3.32 9.14
CA GLY A 62 -4.51 2.56 10.28
C GLY A 62 -4.65 3.41 11.54
N LEU A 63 -4.52 2.77 12.70
CA LEU A 63 -4.69 3.37 14.03
C LEU A 63 -3.36 3.61 14.77
N SER A 64 -2.24 3.53 14.07
CA SER A 64 -0.90 3.62 14.65
C SER A 64 -0.40 5.07 14.89
N SER A 65 -1.12 6.07 14.38
CA SER A 65 -0.72 7.47 14.55
C SER A 65 -1.02 8.00 15.95
N GLY A 66 -0.01 8.53 16.62
CA GLY A 66 -0.16 9.19 17.94
C GLY A 66 -0.74 10.60 17.89
N TYR A 67 -1.12 11.10 16.71
CA TYR A 67 -1.61 12.48 16.51
C TYR A 67 -3.13 12.63 16.71
N GLY A 68 -3.81 11.59 17.18
CA GLY A 68 -5.24 11.60 17.44
C GLY A 68 -6.11 11.19 16.25
N PRO A 69 -7.45 11.16 16.43
CA PRO A 69 -8.39 10.55 15.46
C PRO A 69 -8.35 11.16 14.06
N THR A 70 -8.05 12.45 13.93
CA THR A 70 -7.99 13.15 12.65
C THR A 70 -6.82 12.71 11.76
N HIS A 71 -5.81 12.06 12.34
CA HIS A 71 -4.62 11.58 11.66
C HIS A 71 -4.58 10.05 11.54
N ASN A 72 -5.63 9.38 11.99
CA ASN A 72 -5.84 7.94 11.82
C ASN A 72 -6.86 7.68 10.72
N THR A 73 -6.72 6.56 10.01
CA THR A 73 -7.71 6.15 9.02
C THR A 73 -7.83 4.63 8.93
N ILE A 74 -9.07 4.16 8.82
CA ILE A 74 -9.44 2.76 8.62
C ILE A 74 -10.25 2.57 7.34
N ILE A 75 -10.52 3.64 6.60
CA ILE A 75 -11.42 3.62 5.44
C ILE A 75 -10.70 3.61 4.09
N GLU A 76 -9.38 3.79 4.07
CA GLU A 76 -8.61 3.93 2.84
C GLU A 76 -8.76 2.72 1.90
N PHE A 77 -8.87 1.50 2.44
CA PHE A 77 -9.12 0.32 1.62
C PHE A 77 -10.46 0.40 0.90
N GLY A 78 -11.53 0.78 1.61
CA GLY A 78 -12.85 0.93 1.01
C GLY A 78 -12.89 2.03 -0.03
N VAL A 79 -12.37 3.21 0.31
CA VAL A 79 -12.37 4.39 -0.56
C VAL A 79 -11.54 4.15 -1.83
N MET A 80 -10.29 3.75 -1.70
CA MET A 80 -9.41 3.56 -2.86
C MET A 80 -9.84 2.37 -3.72
N ASN A 81 -10.38 1.32 -3.11
CA ASN A 81 -10.88 0.16 -3.84
C ASN A 81 -12.11 0.48 -4.70
N SER A 82 -12.93 1.46 -4.29
CA SER A 82 -14.12 1.89 -5.05
C SER A 82 -13.78 2.73 -6.29
N LEU A 83 -12.60 3.35 -6.35
CA LEU A 83 -12.22 4.20 -7.47
C LEU A 83 -11.89 3.38 -8.73
N PRO A 84 -12.35 3.79 -9.92
CA PRO A 84 -11.98 3.13 -11.17
C PRO A 84 -10.46 3.26 -11.42
N ASN A 85 -9.89 2.32 -12.16
CA ASN A 85 -8.47 2.30 -12.56
C ASN A 85 -7.43 2.28 -11.41
N MET A 86 -7.83 2.59 -10.17
CA MET A 86 -6.92 2.66 -9.04
C MET A 86 -6.36 1.28 -8.69
N THR A 87 -5.05 1.16 -8.66
CA THR A 87 -4.35 0.01 -8.08
C THR A 87 -4.09 0.28 -6.60
N MET A 88 -4.26 -0.73 -5.75
CA MET A 88 -4.05 -0.59 -4.33
C MET A 88 -3.08 -1.63 -3.79
N VAL A 89 -2.02 -1.16 -3.14
CA VAL A 89 -0.95 -1.99 -2.61
C VAL A 89 -0.69 -1.63 -1.14
N ALA A 90 -0.51 -2.65 -0.32
CA ALA A 90 -0.19 -2.52 1.11
C ALA A 90 1.03 -3.40 1.45
N PRO A 91 2.25 -2.89 1.29
CA PRO A 91 3.45 -3.65 1.66
C PRO A 91 3.45 -3.98 3.16
N CYS A 92 3.96 -5.15 3.50
CA CYS A 92 3.96 -5.65 4.88
C CYS A 92 5.15 -5.14 5.70
N ASP A 93 6.26 -4.80 5.05
CA ASP A 93 7.48 -4.33 5.69
C ASP A 93 8.30 -3.38 4.80
N ALA A 94 9.42 -2.89 5.33
CA ALA A 94 10.31 -1.97 4.61
C ALA A 94 10.94 -2.60 3.37
N MET A 95 11.28 -3.89 3.41
CA MET A 95 11.91 -4.58 2.27
C MET A 95 10.93 -4.73 1.11
N GLN A 96 9.68 -5.08 1.41
CA GLN A 96 8.63 -5.14 0.41
C GLN A 96 8.29 -3.75 -0.13
N CYS A 97 8.30 -2.71 0.73
CA CYS A 97 8.09 -1.33 0.30
C CYS A 97 9.11 -0.89 -0.77
N ILE A 98 10.40 -1.24 -0.60
CA ILE A 98 11.44 -0.98 -1.61
C ILE A 98 11.09 -1.64 -2.95
N LYS A 99 10.64 -2.91 -2.92
CA LYS A 99 10.25 -3.63 -4.15
C LYS A 99 9.01 -3.00 -4.81
N VAL A 100 8.00 -2.61 -4.02
CA VAL A 100 6.81 -1.88 -4.50
C VAL A 100 7.22 -0.61 -5.22
N ILE A 101 8.02 0.25 -4.59
CA ILE A 101 8.45 1.52 -5.19
C ILE A 101 9.20 1.29 -6.51
N ARG A 102 10.13 0.33 -6.55
CA ARG A 102 10.86 0.00 -7.78
C ARG A 102 9.93 -0.47 -8.91
N LYS A 103 9.03 -1.41 -8.62
CA LYS A 103 8.08 -1.94 -9.61
C LYS A 103 7.02 -0.91 -10.03
N SER A 104 6.71 0.07 -9.18
CA SER A 104 5.76 1.12 -9.51
C SER A 104 6.28 2.15 -10.52
N LEU A 105 7.60 2.23 -10.76
CA LEU A 105 8.17 3.17 -11.74
C LEU A 105 7.62 2.94 -13.15
N ASP A 106 7.54 1.69 -13.56
CA ASP A 106 7.10 1.29 -14.90
C ASP A 106 5.62 0.84 -14.95
N TYR A 107 4.91 0.94 -13.83
CA TYR A 107 3.51 0.52 -13.78
C TYR A 107 2.58 1.58 -14.40
N PRO A 108 1.72 1.23 -15.38
CA PRO A 108 1.03 2.23 -16.20
C PRO A 108 -0.19 2.88 -15.54
N LYS A 109 -0.70 2.32 -14.44
CA LYS A 109 -1.95 2.76 -13.80
C LYS A 109 -1.70 3.64 -12.57
N PRO A 110 -2.69 4.44 -12.13
CA PRO A 110 -2.63 5.10 -10.82
C PRO A 110 -2.51 4.07 -9.70
N MET A 111 -1.77 4.43 -8.66
CA MET A 111 -1.51 3.50 -7.56
C MET A 111 -1.57 4.20 -6.21
N TYR A 112 -2.34 3.63 -5.29
CA TYR A 112 -2.28 3.96 -3.88
C TYR A 112 -1.39 2.96 -3.15
N ILE A 113 -0.37 3.46 -2.48
CA ILE A 113 0.57 2.66 -1.68
C ILE A 113 0.31 2.99 -0.21
N ARG A 114 -0.21 2.02 0.52
CA ARG A 114 -0.55 2.15 1.94
C ARG A 114 0.66 1.84 2.79
N ILE A 115 1.15 2.83 3.52
CA ILE A 115 2.29 2.66 4.43
C ILE A 115 1.81 3.00 5.85
N PRO A 116 1.92 2.09 6.82
CA PRO A 116 1.63 2.39 8.22
C PRO A 116 2.68 3.35 8.78
N ARG A 117 2.53 3.73 10.04
CA ARG A 117 3.54 4.43 10.80
C ARG A 117 4.13 3.47 11.82
N GLY A 118 5.40 3.25 11.75
CA GLY A 118 5.97 2.55 12.83
C GLY A 118 7.22 1.77 12.51
N GLU A 119 7.62 1.00 13.46
CA GLU A 119 8.73 0.08 13.41
C GLU A 119 8.16 -1.31 13.15
N GLU A 120 7.61 -1.52 11.92
CA GLU A 120 7.06 -2.81 11.56
C GLU A 120 8.18 -3.84 11.51
N PRO A 121 7.98 -5.02 12.15
CA PRO A 121 8.94 -6.11 12.08
C PRO A 121 9.11 -6.58 10.64
N LEU A 122 10.32 -6.97 10.28
CA LEU A 122 10.58 -7.54 8.96
C LEU A 122 9.94 -8.93 8.83
N VAL A 123 9.21 -9.12 7.75
CA VAL A 123 8.73 -10.42 7.26
C VAL A 123 9.76 -10.98 6.28
N TYR A 124 10.24 -10.14 5.38
CA TYR A 124 11.25 -10.47 4.40
C TYR A 124 12.61 -9.93 4.85
N ASN A 125 13.60 -10.81 4.98
CA ASN A 125 14.99 -10.38 5.22
C ASN A 125 15.65 -9.93 3.90
N SER A 126 16.83 -9.32 3.99
CA SER A 126 17.57 -8.82 2.82
C SER A 126 17.94 -9.91 1.82
N ASP A 127 18.05 -11.13 2.29
CA ASP A 127 18.50 -12.29 1.50
C ASP A 127 17.33 -13.08 0.91
N TYR A 128 16.09 -12.70 1.27
CA TYR A 128 14.90 -13.34 0.73
C TYR A 128 14.63 -12.79 -0.68
N ASP A 129 15.15 -13.49 -1.66
CA ASP A 129 14.92 -13.15 -3.08
C ASP A 129 13.59 -13.74 -3.56
N TYR A 130 12.64 -12.87 -3.84
CA TYR A 130 11.36 -13.23 -4.45
C TYR A 130 11.00 -12.24 -5.55
N ASP A 131 10.35 -12.74 -6.58
CA ASP A 131 9.86 -11.90 -7.67
C ASP A 131 8.56 -11.19 -7.25
N TYR A 132 8.70 -9.91 -6.87
CA TYR A 132 7.55 -9.08 -6.57
C TYR A 132 6.82 -8.67 -7.83
N GLN A 133 5.55 -9.04 -7.95
CA GLN A 133 4.69 -8.67 -9.07
C GLN A 133 3.40 -8.03 -8.55
N ILE A 134 3.11 -6.81 -9.00
CA ILE A 134 1.83 -6.14 -8.68
C ILE A 134 0.69 -7.00 -9.23
N GLY A 135 -0.32 -7.28 -8.40
CA GLY A 135 -1.45 -8.14 -8.75
C GLY A 135 -1.28 -9.62 -8.43
N LYS A 136 -0.13 -10.05 -7.90
CA LYS A 136 0.13 -11.46 -7.59
C LYS A 136 0.56 -11.65 -6.14
N ALA A 137 -0.22 -12.38 -5.37
CA ALA A 137 0.10 -12.71 -3.99
C ALA A 137 1.40 -13.55 -3.87
N ILE A 138 2.03 -13.50 -2.70
CA ILE A 138 3.22 -14.28 -2.38
C ILE A 138 2.84 -15.37 -1.38
N VAL A 139 3.11 -16.63 -1.70
CA VAL A 139 3.02 -17.72 -0.74
C VAL A 139 4.30 -17.71 0.07
N ILE A 140 4.20 -17.33 1.36
CA ILE A 140 5.32 -17.31 2.30
C ILE A 140 5.65 -18.72 2.77
N GLN A 141 4.59 -19.48 3.08
CA GLN A 141 4.69 -20.91 3.40
C GLN A 141 3.43 -21.66 2.97
N GLU A 142 3.58 -22.90 2.61
CA GLU A 142 2.50 -23.82 2.26
C GLU A 142 1.91 -24.45 3.53
N GLY A 143 0.62 -24.79 3.49
CA GLY A 143 -0.08 -25.50 4.55
C GLY A 143 -1.24 -26.32 4.01
N THR A 144 -1.57 -27.42 4.69
CA THR A 144 -2.62 -28.38 4.28
C THR A 144 -3.87 -28.31 5.14
N ASP A 145 -3.77 -27.86 6.40
CA ASP A 145 -4.91 -27.83 7.31
C ASP A 145 -5.68 -26.50 7.21
N LEU A 146 -4.94 -25.39 7.09
CA LEU A 146 -5.53 -24.07 6.89
C LEU A 146 -4.56 -23.11 6.20
N ASN A 147 -5.10 -22.04 5.61
CA ASN A 147 -4.31 -20.95 5.06
C ASN A 147 -4.73 -19.61 5.66
N ILE A 148 -3.76 -18.80 6.08
CA ILE A 148 -3.96 -17.43 6.55
C ILE A 148 -3.60 -16.48 5.41
N ILE A 149 -4.59 -15.73 4.92
CA ILE A 149 -4.36 -14.68 3.92
C ILE A 149 -4.30 -13.35 4.65
N ALA A 150 -3.20 -12.64 4.52
CA ALA A 150 -2.96 -11.38 5.22
C ALA A 150 -2.42 -10.29 4.29
N THR A 151 -2.51 -9.04 4.72
CA THR A 151 -1.98 -7.89 3.98
C THR A 151 -1.37 -6.86 4.93
N GLY A 152 -0.38 -6.12 4.44
CA GLY A 152 0.32 -5.11 5.25
C GLY A 152 0.87 -5.69 6.55
N MET A 153 0.75 -4.97 7.65
CA MET A 153 1.22 -5.42 8.98
C MET A 153 0.62 -6.77 9.43
N GLY A 154 -0.56 -7.14 8.92
CA GLY A 154 -1.20 -8.41 9.23
C GLY A 154 -0.38 -9.63 8.82
N VAL A 155 0.51 -9.49 7.84
CA VAL A 155 1.36 -10.59 7.37
C VAL A 155 2.33 -11.06 8.45
N TYR A 156 2.97 -10.15 9.18
CA TYR A 156 3.82 -10.53 10.30
C TYR A 156 3.05 -11.31 11.36
N ASN A 157 1.86 -10.82 11.75
CA ASN A 157 1.01 -11.50 12.72
C ASN A 157 0.57 -12.89 12.22
N ALA A 158 0.27 -13.02 10.92
CA ALA A 158 -0.07 -14.30 10.30
C ALA A 158 1.08 -15.30 10.38
N VAL A 159 2.33 -14.85 10.14
CA VAL A 159 3.53 -15.69 10.27
C VAL A 159 3.73 -16.14 11.72
N GLN A 160 3.54 -15.25 12.71
CA GLN A 160 3.66 -15.64 14.12
C GLN A 160 2.56 -16.64 14.51
N ALA A 161 1.30 -16.38 14.12
CA ALA A 161 0.19 -17.30 14.40
C ALA A 161 0.39 -18.68 13.75
N ALA A 162 0.93 -18.71 12.54
CA ALA A 162 1.25 -19.99 11.87
C ALA A 162 2.28 -20.79 12.67
N ARG A 163 3.34 -20.17 13.15
CA ARG A 163 4.36 -20.83 13.99
C ARG A 163 3.76 -21.41 15.28
N GLU A 164 2.91 -20.64 15.96
CA GLU A 164 2.25 -21.10 17.18
C GLU A 164 1.29 -22.30 16.93
N LEU A 165 0.66 -22.33 15.76
CA LEU A 165 -0.21 -23.43 15.36
C LEU A 165 0.58 -24.66 14.93
N GLU A 166 1.73 -24.50 14.29
CA GLU A 166 2.65 -25.59 13.94
C GLU A 166 3.18 -26.30 15.19
N GLU A 167 3.49 -25.56 16.25
CA GLU A 167 3.85 -26.15 17.56
C GLU A 167 2.74 -27.03 18.15
N LYS A 168 1.49 -26.80 17.73
CA LYS A 168 0.31 -27.60 18.11
C LYS A 168 -0.01 -28.73 17.13
N GLY A 169 0.81 -28.90 16.10
CA GLY A 169 0.71 -29.99 15.11
C GLY A 169 -0.13 -29.67 13.88
N TYR A 170 -0.53 -28.41 13.65
CA TYR A 170 -1.27 -28.01 12.44
C TYR A 170 -0.31 -27.60 11.32
N SER A 171 -0.66 -27.95 10.09
CA SER A 171 0.03 -27.50 8.88
C SER A 171 -0.63 -26.22 8.34
N VAL A 172 0.04 -25.08 8.52
CA VAL A 172 -0.54 -23.76 8.27
C VAL A 172 0.17 -23.07 7.10
N GLY A 173 -0.60 -22.67 6.08
CA GLY A 173 -0.13 -21.82 5.00
C GLY A 173 -0.26 -20.35 5.35
N VAL A 174 0.65 -19.52 4.81
CA VAL A 174 0.59 -18.05 4.91
C VAL A 174 0.75 -17.42 3.53
N ILE A 175 -0.22 -16.60 3.18
CA ILE A 175 -0.26 -15.90 1.88
C ILE A 175 -0.26 -14.39 2.14
N ASP A 176 0.76 -13.72 1.61
CA ASP A 176 0.85 -12.25 1.61
C ASP A 176 0.10 -11.69 0.40
N MET A 177 -1.06 -11.09 0.66
CA MET A 177 -1.90 -10.41 -0.31
C MET A 177 -1.55 -8.91 -0.34
N HIS A 178 -0.34 -8.59 -0.76
CA HIS A 178 0.16 -7.22 -0.79
C HIS A 178 -0.57 -6.32 -1.80
N THR A 179 -1.17 -6.88 -2.84
CA THR A 179 -2.00 -6.14 -3.80
C THR A 179 -3.46 -6.44 -3.53
N ILE A 180 -4.22 -5.42 -3.14
CA ILE A 180 -5.65 -5.52 -2.81
C ILE A 180 -6.50 -5.35 -4.06
N LYS A 181 -5.99 -4.56 -5.02
CA LYS A 181 -6.62 -4.32 -6.32
C LYS A 181 -5.50 -4.11 -7.36
N PRO A 182 -5.54 -4.69 -8.53
CA PRO A 182 -6.62 -5.43 -9.18
C PRO A 182 -6.93 -6.73 -8.51
#